data_4e46c4c045eb4699b0de6420fd23c369
#
_entry.id   4e46c4c045eb4699b0de6420fd23c369
#
_cell.length_a   1.000
_cell.length_b   1.000
_cell.length_c   1.000
_cell.angle_alpha   90.00
_cell.angle_beta   90.00
_cell.angle_gamma   90.00
#
_symmetry.space_group_name_H-M   'P 1'
#
loop_
_entity.id
_entity.type
_entity.pdbx_description
1 polymer ?
#
loop_
_entity_poly.entity_id
_entity_poly.type
_entity_poly.pdbx_seq_one_letter_code
_entity_poly.pdbx_strand_id
1 'polypeptide(L)'
;SIYSGASLAPQFFSMSATPNYFAFYGLPEGFSLDEAALKAKYYQLSRELHPDFHAQDTPAAQAEALRLSTLNTDAYRTLADPDHRMAYLLGQHGLLEEGSAQNQLPADFLMEVMDLNEQLMELEMEPNPTATAQLDTDVTALADTLDAGIQPVLAGYAALPSDHRPAALAQVKTYYLKKRYLLRLRQQLATFAARS
;
A
#
# COMPACT_ATOMS: atom_id res chain seq x y z
N SER A 1 -12.72 -43.55 20.91
CA SER A 1 -12.05 -42.27 21.07
C SER A 1 -11.65 -41.76 19.70
N ILE A 2 -12.34 -40.75 19.25
CA ILE A 2 -12.32 -40.30 17.85
C ILE A 2 -11.57 -38.97 17.81
N TYR A 3 -10.40 -38.94 17.21
CA TYR A 3 -9.73 -37.70 16.79
C TYR A 3 -10.11 -37.47 15.32
N SER A 4 -11.05 -36.56 15.09
CA SER A 4 -11.39 -36.03 13.77
C SER A 4 -10.43 -34.88 13.48
N GLY A 5 -9.33 -35.15 12.80
CA GLY A 5 -8.45 -34.13 12.21
C GLY A 5 -9.13 -33.55 10.98
N ALA A 6 -9.67 -32.35 11.09
CA ALA A 6 -10.09 -31.59 9.93
C ALA A 6 -8.84 -31.17 9.14
N SER A 7 -8.54 -31.90 8.08
CA SER A 7 -7.57 -31.52 7.05
C SER A 7 -8.12 -30.28 6.35
N LEU A 8 -7.52 -29.12 6.62
CA LEU A 8 -7.67 -27.92 5.81
C LEU A 8 -6.91 -28.15 4.49
N ALA A 9 -7.59 -28.79 3.54
CA ALA A 9 -7.10 -28.84 2.16
C ALA A 9 -7.03 -27.40 1.63
N PRO A 10 -5.90 -26.98 1.02
CA PRO A 10 -5.82 -25.69 0.38
C PRO A 10 -6.85 -25.63 -0.76
N GLN A 11 -7.76 -24.67 -0.70
CA GLN A 11 -8.71 -24.43 -1.78
C GLN A 11 -7.90 -24.05 -3.03
N PHE A 12 -8.03 -24.88 -4.06
CA PHE A 12 -7.36 -24.67 -5.34
C PHE A 12 -7.78 -23.33 -5.94
N PHE A 13 -6.86 -22.37 -5.95
CA PHE A 13 -7.02 -21.12 -6.67
C PHE A 13 -6.98 -21.40 -8.17
N SER A 14 -8.01 -20.96 -8.88
CA SER A 14 -8.08 -21.00 -10.34
C SER A 14 -6.90 -20.26 -10.97
N MET A 15 -6.21 -20.90 -11.91
CA MET A 15 -4.91 -20.50 -12.50
C MET A 15 -4.93 -19.26 -13.40
N SER A 16 -5.93 -18.36 -13.35
CA SER A 16 -6.03 -17.23 -14.28
C SER A 16 -6.26 -15.86 -13.66
N ALA A 17 -6.31 -15.72 -12.33
CA ALA A 17 -6.45 -14.43 -11.66
C ALA A 17 -5.19 -14.10 -10.87
N THR A 18 -4.75 -12.84 -10.93
CA THR A 18 -3.71 -12.31 -10.04
C THR A 18 -4.10 -12.65 -8.61
N PRO A 19 -3.24 -13.33 -7.84
CA PRO A 19 -3.61 -13.83 -6.52
C PRO A 19 -3.93 -12.65 -5.60
N ASN A 20 -5.10 -12.71 -4.95
CA ASN A 20 -5.47 -11.72 -3.92
C ASN A 20 -4.67 -12.02 -2.64
N TYR A 21 -3.78 -11.12 -2.26
CA TYR A 21 -2.89 -11.27 -1.11
C TYR A 21 -3.63 -11.33 0.23
N PHE A 22 -4.76 -10.64 0.38
CA PHE A 22 -5.60 -10.75 1.57
C PHE A 22 -6.20 -12.15 1.69
N ALA A 23 -6.76 -12.66 0.59
CA ALA A 23 -7.31 -14.02 0.54
C ALA A 23 -6.22 -15.08 0.77
N PHE A 24 -5.01 -14.88 0.25
CA PHE A 24 -3.87 -15.78 0.47
C PHE A 24 -3.55 -15.94 1.96
N TYR A 25 -3.60 -14.86 2.72
CA TYR A 25 -3.40 -14.90 4.17
C TYR A 25 -4.68 -15.18 4.98
N GLY A 26 -5.86 -15.29 4.33
CA GLY A 26 -7.15 -15.41 5.01
C GLY A 26 -7.45 -14.19 5.88
N LEU A 27 -7.04 -13.00 5.42
CA LEU A 27 -7.28 -11.73 6.08
C LEU A 27 -8.44 -10.98 5.41
N PRO A 28 -9.21 -10.19 6.15
CA PRO A 28 -10.17 -9.30 5.53
C PRO A 28 -9.45 -8.22 4.71
N GLU A 29 -10.06 -7.88 3.57
CA GLU A 29 -9.59 -6.78 2.75
C GLU A 29 -9.74 -5.44 3.49
N GLY A 30 -8.65 -4.70 3.62
CA GLY A 30 -8.66 -3.45 4.35
C GLY A 30 -7.34 -2.71 4.36
N PHE A 31 -7.39 -1.43 4.75
CA PHE A 31 -6.21 -0.58 4.84
C PHE A 31 -5.51 -0.71 6.20
N SER A 32 -6.24 -1.06 7.25
CA SER A 32 -5.69 -1.35 8.58
C SER A 32 -5.62 -2.86 8.78
N LEU A 33 -4.44 -3.39 9.05
CA LEU A 33 -4.20 -4.81 9.34
C LEU A 33 -3.53 -4.98 10.69
N ASP A 34 -3.77 -6.12 11.31
CA ASP A 34 -2.97 -6.59 12.44
C ASP A 34 -1.59 -7.04 11.92
N GLU A 35 -0.59 -6.19 12.10
CA GLU A 35 0.78 -6.44 11.64
C GLU A 35 1.41 -7.66 12.31
N ALA A 36 1.08 -7.91 13.58
CA ALA A 36 1.60 -9.08 14.30
C ALA A 36 0.99 -10.37 13.72
N ALA A 37 -0.29 -10.38 13.44
CA ALA A 37 -0.97 -11.51 12.80
C ALA A 37 -0.46 -11.75 11.38
N LEU A 38 -0.26 -10.71 10.58
CA LEU A 38 0.31 -10.80 9.23
C LEU A 38 1.73 -11.40 9.29
N LYS A 39 2.57 -10.88 10.18
CA LYS A 39 3.95 -11.34 10.35
C LYS A 39 4.02 -12.81 10.81
N ALA A 40 3.15 -13.21 11.75
CA ALA A 40 3.08 -14.58 12.22
C ALA A 40 2.72 -15.56 11.08
N LYS A 41 1.72 -15.21 10.25
CA LYS A 41 1.34 -16.00 9.07
C LYS A 41 2.44 -16.08 8.02
N TYR A 42 3.14 -14.98 7.77
CA TYR A 42 4.29 -14.97 6.87
C TYR A 42 5.36 -15.97 7.30
N TYR A 43 5.76 -15.95 8.58
CA TYR A 43 6.78 -16.87 9.07
C TYR A 43 6.32 -18.33 9.14
N GLN A 44 5.04 -18.55 9.44
CA GLN A 44 4.46 -19.89 9.38
C GLN A 44 4.58 -20.47 7.96
N LEU A 45 4.08 -19.74 6.96
CA LEU A 45 4.13 -20.19 5.57
C LEU A 45 5.57 -20.28 5.03
N SER A 46 6.48 -19.38 5.45
CA SER A 46 7.89 -19.44 5.06
C SER A 46 8.57 -20.72 5.53
N ARG A 47 8.18 -21.25 6.69
CA ARG A 47 8.67 -22.55 7.18
C ARG A 47 8.01 -23.71 6.43
N GLU A 48 6.68 -23.70 6.28
CA GLU A 48 5.94 -24.77 5.61
C GLU A 48 6.35 -24.94 4.14
N LEU A 49 6.68 -23.84 3.46
CA LEU A 49 7.04 -23.81 2.04
C LEU A 49 8.55 -23.86 1.79
N HIS A 50 9.36 -24.05 2.84
CA HIS A 50 10.82 -24.05 2.68
C HIS A 50 11.28 -25.23 1.82
N PRO A 51 12.19 -25.03 0.84
CA PRO A 51 12.64 -26.09 -0.07
C PRO A 51 13.14 -27.36 0.62
N ASP A 52 13.77 -27.23 1.78
CA ASP A 52 14.30 -28.39 2.53
C ASP A 52 13.21 -29.36 2.97
N PHE A 53 11.99 -28.86 3.24
CA PHE A 53 10.85 -29.72 3.60
C PHE A 53 10.24 -30.43 2.39
N HIS A 54 10.52 -29.94 1.18
CA HIS A 54 9.98 -30.47 -0.09
C HIS A 54 11.04 -31.22 -0.91
N ALA A 55 12.25 -31.42 -0.39
CA ALA A 55 13.36 -32.02 -1.12
C ALA A 55 13.08 -33.46 -1.60
N GLN A 56 12.19 -34.19 -0.91
CA GLN A 56 11.78 -35.55 -1.26
C GLN A 56 10.44 -35.62 -2.03
N ASP A 57 9.80 -34.46 -2.29
CA ASP A 57 8.53 -34.41 -2.99
C ASP A 57 8.72 -34.57 -4.50
N THR A 58 7.60 -34.76 -5.22
CA THR A 58 7.61 -34.80 -6.66
C THR A 58 8.04 -33.45 -7.25
N PRO A 59 8.63 -33.40 -8.46
CA PRO A 59 9.00 -32.15 -9.13
C PRO A 59 7.84 -31.14 -9.23
N ALA A 60 6.61 -31.60 -9.42
CA ALA A 60 5.43 -30.75 -9.45
C ALA A 60 5.12 -30.13 -8.09
N ALA A 61 5.24 -30.91 -7.00
CA ALA A 61 5.04 -30.40 -5.63
C ALA A 61 6.14 -29.42 -5.23
N GLN A 62 7.39 -29.68 -5.61
CA GLN A 62 8.50 -28.73 -5.40
C GLN A 62 8.29 -27.41 -6.13
N ALA A 63 7.84 -27.45 -7.40
CA ALA A 63 7.54 -26.26 -8.18
C ALA A 63 6.38 -25.46 -7.57
N GLU A 64 5.34 -26.12 -7.07
CA GLU A 64 4.23 -25.46 -6.38
C GLU A 64 4.65 -24.84 -5.04
N ALA A 65 5.46 -25.50 -4.24
CA ALA A 65 6.02 -24.97 -3.00
C ALA A 65 6.84 -23.72 -3.27
N LEU A 66 7.68 -23.73 -4.32
CA LEU A 66 8.46 -22.56 -4.74
C LEU A 66 7.56 -21.39 -5.17
N ARG A 67 6.52 -21.66 -5.97
CA ARG A 67 5.55 -20.66 -6.42
C ARG A 67 4.83 -20.02 -5.23
N LEU A 68 4.39 -20.82 -4.26
CA LEU A 68 3.71 -20.34 -3.06
C LEU A 68 4.68 -19.59 -2.13
N SER A 69 5.95 -19.99 -2.03
CA SER A 69 6.98 -19.28 -1.28
C SER A 69 7.25 -17.88 -1.85
N THR A 70 7.31 -17.77 -3.17
CA THR A 70 7.42 -16.48 -3.87
C THR A 70 6.19 -15.61 -3.60
N LEU A 71 5.00 -16.18 -3.75
CA LEU A 71 3.74 -15.50 -3.46
C LEU A 71 3.69 -15.01 -2.00
N ASN A 72 4.13 -15.82 -1.05
CA ASN A 72 4.21 -15.44 0.37
C ASN A 72 5.10 -14.22 0.59
N THR A 73 6.26 -14.18 -0.07
CA THR A 73 7.20 -13.06 0.01
C THR A 73 6.60 -11.78 -0.58
N ASP A 74 6.01 -11.86 -1.77
CA ASP A 74 5.42 -10.72 -2.46
C ASP A 74 4.21 -10.17 -1.72
N ALA A 75 3.32 -11.05 -1.23
CA ALA A 75 2.16 -10.70 -0.44
C ALA A 75 2.57 -10.00 0.87
N TYR A 76 3.57 -10.51 1.58
CA TYR A 76 4.06 -9.89 2.82
C TYR A 76 4.65 -8.51 2.55
N ARG A 77 5.54 -8.36 1.57
CA ARG A 77 6.15 -7.08 1.22
C ARG A 77 5.12 -6.03 0.84
N THR A 78 4.06 -6.43 0.14
CA THR A 78 2.99 -5.54 -0.25
C THR A 78 2.08 -5.17 0.91
N LEU A 79 1.67 -6.14 1.74
CA LEU A 79 0.70 -5.89 2.80
C LEU A 79 1.31 -5.34 4.09
N ALA A 80 2.60 -5.57 4.36
CA ALA A 80 3.27 -5.05 5.54
C ALA A 80 3.52 -3.54 5.49
N ASP A 81 3.68 -2.98 4.29
CA ASP A 81 3.85 -1.55 4.09
C ASP A 81 2.50 -0.87 3.85
N PRO A 82 2.10 0.16 4.64
CA PRO A 82 0.81 0.82 4.50
C PRO A 82 0.59 1.47 3.12
N ASP A 83 1.64 2.05 2.52
CA ASP A 83 1.53 2.74 1.22
C ASP A 83 1.46 1.72 0.07
N HIS A 84 2.24 0.65 0.12
CA HIS A 84 2.15 -0.46 -0.82
C HIS A 84 0.79 -1.18 -0.72
N ARG A 85 0.31 -1.42 0.49
CA ARG A 85 -1.01 -2.01 0.73
C ARG A 85 -2.13 -1.14 0.16
N MET A 86 -2.06 0.17 0.36
CA MET A 86 -3.02 1.12 -0.19
C MET A 86 -3.02 1.11 -1.71
N ALA A 87 -1.84 1.20 -2.33
CA ALA A 87 -1.70 1.13 -3.79
C ALA A 87 -2.23 -0.20 -4.35
N TYR A 88 -1.91 -1.30 -3.68
CA TYR A 88 -2.37 -2.63 -4.05
C TYR A 88 -3.90 -2.74 -4.01
N LEU A 89 -4.52 -2.30 -2.91
CA LEU A 89 -5.98 -2.37 -2.76
C LEU A 89 -6.70 -1.49 -3.81
N LEU A 90 -6.24 -0.26 -4.00
CA LEU A 90 -6.79 0.62 -5.05
C LEU A 90 -6.62 0.02 -6.45
N GLY A 91 -5.46 -0.61 -6.72
CA GLY A 91 -5.19 -1.30 -7.97
C GLY A 91 -6.09 -2.51 -8.21
N GLN A 92 -6.37 -3.31 -7.16
CA GLN A 92 -7.31 -4.45 -7.24
C GLN A 92 -8.74 -4.01 -7.63
N HIS A 93 -9.12 -2.78 -7.28
CA HIS A 93 -10.40 -2.18 -7.66
C HIS A 93 -10.33 -1.35 -8.96
N GLY A 94 -9.22 -1.42 -9.73
CA GLY A 94 -9.06 -0.72 -11.01
C GLY A 94 -8.97 0.80 -10.88
N LEU A 95 -8.61 1.32 -9.71
CA LEU A 95 -8.62 2.76 -9.43
C LEU A 95 -7.30 3.46 -9.73
N LEU A 96 -6.21 2.74 -9.99
CA LEU A 96 -4.87 3.27 -10.25
C LEU A 96 -4.32 2.82 -11.61
N GLU A 97 -5.16 2.72 -12.64
CA GLU A 97 -4.71 2.42 -14.00
C GLU A 97 -3.76 3.52 -14.51
N GLU A 98 -2.60 3.11 -15.00
CA GLU A 98 -1.61 4.03 -15.55
C GLU A 98 -2.19 4.79 -16.76
N GLY A 99 -1.92 6.11 -16.83
CA GLY A 99 -2.40 6.97 -17.91
C GLY A 99 -3.89 7.31 -17.86
N SER A 100 -4.62 6.87 -16.85
CA SER A 100 -6.02 7.21 -16.69
C SER A 100 -6.22 8.70 -16.39
N ALA A 101 -7.12 9.36 -17.13
CA ALA A 101 -7.57 10.72 -16.82
C ALA A 101 -8.18 10.85 -15.41
N GLN A 102 -8.59 9.72 -14.82
CA GLN A 102 -9.13 9.65 -13.46
C GLN A 102 -8.06 9.79 -12.37
N ASN A 103 -6.76 9.77 -12.71
CA ASN A 103 -5.66 9.97 -11.78
C ASN A 103 -5.24 11.45 -11.65
N GLN A 104 -6.14 12.37 -11.95
CA GLN A 104 -5.90 13.79 -11.76
C GLN A 104 -6.10 14.21 -10.31
N LEU A 105 -5.28 15.17 -9.87
CA LEU A 105 -5.47 15.82 -8.60
C LEU A 105 -6.70 16.72 -8.63
N PRO A 106 -7.47 16.79 -7.53
CA PRO A 106 -8.60 17.71 -7.44
C PRO A 106 -8.15 19.16 -7.62
N ALA A 107 -9.00 19.97 -8.29
CA ALA A 107 -8.68 21.36 -8.60
C ALA A 107 -8.49 22.23 -7.33
N ASP A 108 -9.25 21.95 -6.26
CA ASP A 108 -9.12 22.61 -4.96
C ASP A 108 -7.73 22.36 -4.35
N PHE A 109 -7.23 21.11 -4.43
CA PHE A 109 -5.91 20.79 -3.96
C PHE A 109 -4.79 21.43 -4.81
N LEU A 110 -4.98 21.52 -6.11
CA LEU A 110 -4.01 22.20 -6.98
C LEU A 110 -3.89 23.69 -6.63
N MET A 111 -5.00 24.33 -6.25
CA MET A 111 -5.01 25.71 -5.77
C MET A 111 -4.31 25.81 -4.39
N GLU A 112 -4.56 24.87 -3.49
CA GLU A 112 -3.94 24.84 -2.15
C GLU A 112 -2.41 24.72 -2.21
N VAL A 113 -1.88 23.94 -3.17
CA VAL A 113 -0.43 23.76 -3.32
C VAL A 113 0.23 24.75 -4.28
N MET A 114 -0.52 25.68 -4.84
CA MET A 114 0.02 26.66 -5.81
C MET A 114 1.11 27.52 -5.16
N ASP A 115 0.85 28.06 -3.97
CA ASP A 115 1.82 28.88 -3.21
C ASP A 115 3.08 28.09 -2.84
N LEU A 116 2.92 26.80 -2.51
CA LEU A 116 4.06 25.90 -2.21
C LEU A 116 4.93 25.66 -3.45
N ASN A 117 4.32 25.55 -4.62
CA ASN A 117 5.07 25.41 -5.88
C ASN A 117 5.79 26.70 -6.27
N GLU A 118 5.17 27.87 -6.07
CA GLU A 118 5.81 29.17 -6.34
C GLU A 118 7.05 29.34 -5.45
N GLN A 119 6.93 29.07 -4.15
CA GLN A 119 8.05 29.10 -3.21
C GLN A 119 9.17 28.11 -3.61
N LEU A 120 8.81 26.91 -4.07
CA LEU A 120 9.79 25.94 -4.54
C LEU A 120 10.55 26.46 -5.76
N MET A 121 9.87 27.09 -6.73
CA MET A 121 10.50 27.69 -7.91
C MET A 121 11.42 28.84 -7.54
N GLU A 122 11.06 29.68 -6.57
CA GLU A 122 11.93 30.75 -6.04
C GLU A 122 13.20 30.17 -5.44
N LEU A 123 13.11 29.10 -4.64
CA LEU A 123 14.23 28.42 -4.03
C LEU A 123 15.16 27.73 -5.07
N GLU A 124 14.64 27.33 -6.22
CA GLU A 124 15.45 26.83 -7.34
C GLU A 124 16.34 27.96 -7.95
N MET A 125 15.81 29.17 -8.00
CA MET A 125 16.52 30.34 -8.55
C MET A 125 17.46 30.98 -7.53
N GLU A 126 17.02 31.09 -6.27
CA GLU A 126 17.77 31.71 -5.17
C GLU A 126 17.72 30.82 -3.92
N PRO A 127 18.72 29.94 -3.72
CA PRO A 127 18.74 29.06 -2.57
C PRO A 127 18.76 29.80 -1.23
N ASN A 128 17.80 29.49 -0.35
CA ASN A 128 17.67 30.06 0.97
C ASN A 128 17.38 28.96 2.00
N PRO A 129 18.34 28.58 2.87
CA PRO A 129 18.16 27.47 3.82
C PRO A 129 17.00 27.69 4.80
N THR A 130 16.76 28.92 5.23
CA THR A 130 15.65 29.22 6.16
C THR A 130 14.30 29.06 5.46
N ALA A 131 14.15 29.58 4.25
CA ALA A 131 12.94 29.44 3.47
C ALA A 131 12.70 27.97 3.06
N THR A 132 13.76 27.21 2.76
CA THR A 132 13.68 25.76 2.49
C THR A 132 13.13 25.01 3.71
N ALA A 133 13.62 25.29 4.91
CA ALA A 133 13.15 24.67 6.15
C ALA A 133 11.68 25.04 6.46
N GLN A 134 11.29 26.28 6.18
CA GLN A 134 9.90 26.72 6.36
C GLN A 134 8.97 25.99 5.40
N LEU A 135 9.34 25.91 4.11
CA LEU A 135 8.54 25.22 3.10
C LEU A 135 8.40 23.72 3.43
N ASP A 136 9.45 23.05 3.93
CA ASP A 136 9.35 21.65 4.37
C ASP A 136 8.39 21.50 5.56
N THR A 137 8.38 22.48 6.48
CA THR A 137 7.43 22.52 7.60
C THR A 137 5.99 22.65 7.11
N ASP A 138 5.73 23.53 6.15
CA ASP A 138 4.39 23.78 5.61
C ASP A 138 3.88 22.56 4.83
N VAL A 139 4.72 21.94 4.01
CA VAL A 139 4.39 20.70 3.29
C VAL A 139 4.11 19.55 4.26
N THR A 140 4.89 19.46 5.35
CA THR A 140 4.67 18.43 6.38
C THR A 140 3.35 18.65 7.10
N ALA A 141 3.01 19.88 7.49
CA ALA A 141 1.75 20.21 8.15
C ALA A 141 0.53 19.86 7.26
N LEU A 142 0.63 20.14 5.96
CA LEU A 142 -0.41 19.75 5.01
C LEU A 142 -0.54 18.23 4.90
N ALA A 143 0.57 17.49 4.84
CA ALA A 143 0.57 16.03 4.82
C ALA A 143 -0.07 15.45 6.08
N ASP A 144 0.30 15.97 7.26
CA ASP A 144 -0.27 15.52 8.55
C ASP A 144 -1.78 15.77 8.62
N THR A 145 -2.24 16.88 8.08
CA THR A 145 -3.68 17.21 8.00
C THR A 145 -4.43 16.21 7.11
N LEU A 146 -3.86 15.87 5.94
CA LEU A 146 -4.44 14.86 5.05
C LEU A 146 -4.45 13.47 5.71
N ASP A 147 -3.35 13.10 6.37
CA ASP A 147 -3.22 11.82 7.07
C ASP A 147 -4.26 11.71 8.20
N ALA A 148 -4.41 12.74 9.02
CA ALA A 148 -5.42 12.74 10.08
C ALA A 148 -6.85 12.64 9.54
N GLY A 149 -7.14 13.34 8.43
CA GLY A 149 -8.47 13.35 7.82
C GLY A 149 -8.91 12.01 7.25
N ILE A 150 -7.99 11.19 6.74
CA ILE A 150 -8.32 9.90 6.12
C ILE A 150 -8.38 8.74 7.13
N GLN A 151 -7.77 8.86 8.31
CA GLN A 151 -7.67 7.76 9.29
C GLN A 151 -9.00 7.07 9.62
N PRO A 152 -10.12 7.77 9.85
CA PRO A 152 -11.40 7.12 10.13
C PRO A 152 -11.87 6.22 8.98
N VAL A 153 -11.63 6.62 7.73
CA VAL A 153 -11.99 5.85 6.53
C VAL A 153 -11.12 4.60 6.43
N LEU A 154 -9.79 4.74 6.62
CA LEU A 154 -8.86 3.62 6.57
C LEU A 154 -9.16 2.59 7.65
N ALA A 155 -9.40 3.03 8.87
CA ALA A 155 -9.70 2.16 10.01
C ALA A 155 -11.07 1.46 9.87
N GLY A 156 -12.08 2.17 9.34
CA GLY A 156 -13.44 1.65 9.22
C GLY A 156 -13.71 0.80 7.98
N TYR A 157 -12.85 0.84 6.97
CA TYR A 157 -13.12 0.27 5.64
C TYR A 157 -13.52 -1.22 5.67
N ALA A 158 -12.80 -2.05 6.42
CA ALA A 158 -13.05 -3.50 6.47
C ALA A 158 -14.45 -3.86 7.00
N ALA A 159 -15.01 -3.00 7.86
CA ALA A 159 -16.33 -3.17 8.45
C ALA A 159 -17.46 -2.56 7.59
N LEU A 160 -17.14 -1.83 6.52
CA LEU A 160 -18.16 -1.21 5.67
C LEU A 160 -18.97 -2.25 4.89
N PRO A 161 -20.29 -2.06 4.77
CA PRO A 161 -21.10 -2.76 3.79
C PRO A 161 -20.57 -2.59 2.36
N SER A 162 -20.80 -3.57 1.51
CA SER A 162 -20.25 -3.61 0.14
C SER A 162 -20.67 -2.41 -0.72
N ASP A 163 -21.86 -1.88 -0.52
CA ASP A 163 -22.42 -0.72 -1.22
C ASP A 163 -21.81 0.62 -0.78
N HIS A 164 -21.20 0.69 0.40
CA HIS A 164 -20.49 1.88 0.89
C HIS A 164 -19.00 1.90 0.54
N ARG A 165 -18.41 0.76 0.20
CA ARG A 165 -16.98 0.65 -0.14
C ARG A 165 -16.52 1.49 -1.32
N PRO A 166 -17.28 1.63 -2.43
CA PRO A 166 -16.87 2.46 -3.55
C PRO A 166 -16.65 3.93 -3.18
N ALA A 167 -17.50 4.49 -2.32
CA ALA A 167 -17.33 5.87 -1.84
C ALA A 167 -16.08 6.03 -0.95
N ALA A 168 -15.82 5.07 -0.07
CA ALA A 168 -14.62 5.06 0.75
C ALA A 168 -13.34 4.92 -0.12
N LEU A 169 -13.35 4.04 -1.11
CA LEU A 169 -12.23 3.85 -2.05
C LEU A 169 -11.95 5.13 -2.85
N ALA A 170 -12.97 5.88 -3.26
CA ALA A 170 -12.81 7.15 -3.95
C ALA A 170 -12.10 8.19 -3.05
N GLN A 171 -12.45 8.25 -1.76
CA GLN A 171 -11.78 9.11 -0.79
C GLN A 171 -10.31 8.70 -0.60
N VAL A 172 -10.05 7.41 -0.43
CA VAL A 172 -8.68 6.88 -0.28
C VAL A 172 -7.84 7.13 -1.53
N LYS A 173 -8.41 6.96 -2.74
CA LYS A 173 -7.74 7.31 -3.99
C LYS A 173 -7.32 8.78 -4.01
N THR A 174 -8.23 9.69 -3.69
CA THR A 174 -7.95 11.14 -3.65
C THR A 174 -6.82 11.43 -2.67
N TYR A 175 -6.89 10.89 -1.46
CA TYR A 175 -5.81 10.99 -0.48
C TYR A 175 -4.49 10.45 -1.00
N TYR A 176 -4.48 9.26 -1.60
CA TYR A 176 -3.27 8.62 -2.15
C TYR A 176 -2.58 9.48 -3.21
N LEU A 177 -3.35 10.10 -4.10
CA LEU A 177 -2.82 11.00 -5.13
C LEU A 177 -2.22 12.27 -4.52
N LYS A 178 -2.91 12.90 -3.57
CA LYS A 178 -2.43 14.06 -2.81
C LYS A 178 -1.14 13.75 -2.05
N LYS A 179 -1.11 12.65 -1.31
CA LYS A 179 0.06 12.17 -0.56
C LYS A 179 1.27 11.97 -1.48
N ARG A 180 1.10 11.30 -2.60
CA ARG A 180 2.17 11.09 -3.58
C ARG A 180 2.71 12.39 -4.15
N TYR A 181 1.85 13.37 -4.36
CA TYR A 181 2.25 14.70 -4.80
C TYR A 181 3.14 15.39 -3.76
N LEU A 182 2.72 15.43 -2.50
CA LEU A 182 3.50 16.04 -1.40
C LEU A 182 4.83 15.32 -1.16
N LEU A 183 4.86 13.99 -1.29
CA LEU A 183 6.12 13.23 -1.19
C LEU A 183 7.12 13.64 -2.28
N ARG A 184 6.69 13.84 -3.52
CA ARG A 184 7.56 14.33 -4.60
C ARG A 184 8.10 15.72 -4.31
N LEU A 185 7.24 16.61 -3.81
CA LEU A 185 7.62 17.98 -3.44
C LEU A 185 8.68 17.97 -2.33
N ARG A 186 8.52 17.14 -1.30
CA ARG A 186 9.53 16.94 -0.25
C ARG A 186 10.84 16.36 -0.76
N GLN A 187 10.79 15.43 -1.69
CA GLN A 187 12.01 14.89 -2.33
C GLN A 187 12.79 15.96 -3.10
N GLN A 188 12.09 16.87 -3.78
CA GLN A 188 12.71 18.01 -4.44
C GLN A 188 13.39 18.95 -3.41
N LEU A 189 12.67 19.30 -2.33
CA LEU A 189 13.23 20.11 -1.24
C LEU A 189 14.47 19.49 -0.61
N ALA A 190 14.45 18.20 -0.33
CA ALA A 190 15.62 17.47 0.20
C ALA A 190 16.82 17.53 -0.75
N THR A 191 16.59 17.54 -2.06
CA THR A 191 17.65 17.67 -3.07
C THR A 191 18.27 19.08 -3.04
N PHE A 192 17.47 20.13 -2.78
CA PHE A 192 17.99 21.49 -2.64
C PHE A 192 18.78 21.66 -1.35
N ALA A 193 18.27 21.17 -0.23
CA ALA A 193 18.96 21.22 1.05
C ALA A 193 20.35 20.54 1.02
N ALA A 194 20.52 19.49 0.20
CA ALA A 194 21.79 18.79 0.04
C ALA A 194 22.80 19.54 -0.86
N ARG A 195 22.37 20.55 -1.62
CA ARG A 195 23.21 21.37 -2.53
C ARG A 195 23.62 22.71 -1.94
N SER A 196 22.99 23.12 -0.83
CA SER A 196 23.26 24.36 -0.09
C SER A 196 24.28 24.12 1.01
#